data_3648a0edb2e15f32173a67dacbf206a8
#
_entry.id   3648a0edb2e15f32173a67dacbf206a8
#
_cell.length_a   1.000
_cell.length_b   1.000
_cell.length_c   1.000
_cell.angle_alpha   90.00
_cell.angle_beta   90.00
_cell.angle_gamma   90.00
#
_symmetry.space_group_name_H-M   'P 1'
#
loop_
_entity.id
_entity.type
_entity.pdbx_description
1 polymer ?
#
loop_
_entity_poly.entity_id
_entity_poly.type
_entity_poly.pdbx_seq_one_letter_code
_entity_poly.pdbx_strand_id
1 'polypeptide(L)'
;MRTLAIIVVCMLTLSVQAQIERKLWHWQSIDSMQVICQYEFTHLNFLFPNERRELKEDCNLQIGMRLSKFYSLKSWKLDSLTSQPNGAQEIQKRKIKALSTPSRGRAQYDQMWQSTFPSYGQRHIVYKNYPEDVITIQDAMGQSYYMYEDTLNNQAWHLEEETQTIIGFHCQKAVCEWRGRSYTAWFTEEIPMSDGPYKFCGLPGLIVQVYDKNREYEWTLLGVQRVQNKEIYLSAPVNYDADKSYEPYDRRELLRKMNKSNMGIAKKLNADDIMLGKEPHISSIRDLIELDYK
;
A
#
# COMPACT_ATOMS: atom_id res chain seq x y z
N MET A 1 12.08 -53.83 -1.73
CA MET A 1 12.39 -52.55 -2.45
C MET A 1 11.14 -51.71 -2.80
N ARG A 2 10.00 -52.28 -3.20
CA ARG A 2 8.76 -51.52 -3.52
C ARG A 2 8.12 -50.83 -2.32
N THR A 3 8.14 -51.41 -1.13
CA THR A 3 7.60 -50.83 0.11
C THR A 3 8.40 -49.66 0.62
N LEU A 4 9.73 -49.64 0.47
CA LEU A 4 10.57 -48.52 0.88
C LEU A 4 10.38 -47.27 -0.01
N ALA A 5 10.18 -47.48 -1.32
CA ALA A 5 9.92 -46.41 -2.28
C ALA A 5 8.55 -45.69 -2.01
N ILE A 6 7.53 -46.46 -1.61
CA ILE A 6 6.20 -45.93 -1.29
C ILE A 6 6.25 -45.08 -0.01
N ILE A 7 7.01 -45.52 1.00
CA ILE A 7 7.17 -44.76 2.27
C ILE A 7 7.93 -43.43 2.02
N VAL A 8 8.97 -43.44 1.20
CA VAL A 8 9.75 -42.23 0.85
C VAL A 8 8.89 -41.24 0.04
N VAL A 9 8.08 -41.74 -0.91
CA VAL A 9 7.17 -40.88 -1.68
C VAL A 9 6.07 -40.30 -0.79
N CYS A 10 5.49 -41.08 0.15
CA CYS A 10 4.52 -40.57 1.12
C CYS A 10 5.15 -39.56 2.08
N MET A 11 6.38 -39.75 2.54
CA MET A 11 7.04 -38.74 3.39
C MET A 11 7.39 -37.47 2.63
N LEU A 12 7.78 -37.52 1.37
CA LEU A 12 8.01 -36.36 0.53
C LEU A 12 6.72 -35.61 0.24
N THR A 13 5.62 -36.27 -0.03
CA THR A 13 4.31 -35.65 -0.22
C THR A 13 3.78 -35.01 1.05
N LEU A 14 3.95 -35.65 2.21
CA LEU A 14 3.60 -35.10 3.51
C LEU A 14 4.46 -33.86 3.86
N SER A 15 5.75 -33.88 3.54
CA SER A 15 6.63 -32.71 3.76
C SER A 15 6.29 -31.54 2.85
N VAL A 16 5.92 -31.79 1.59
CA VAL A 16 5.46 -30.77 0.65
C VAL A 16 4.08 -30.24 1.06
N GLN A 17 3.17 -31.15 1.48
CA GLN A 17 1.85 -30.77 1.99
C GLN A 17 1.98 -29.91 3.28
N ALA A 18 2.84 -30.30 4.21
CA ALA A 18 3.12 -29.52 5.42
C ALA A 18 3.80 -28.16 5.13
N GLN A 19 4.64 -28.10 4.08
CA GLN A 19 5.21 -26.82 3.62
C GLN A 19 4.16 -25.92 2.94
N ILE A 20 3.24 -26.52 2.18
CA ILE A 20 2.11 -25.80 1.57
C ILE A 20 1.15 -25.33 2.66
N GLU A 21 0.82 -26.18 3.64
CA GLU A 21 -0.02 -25.79 4.79
C GLU A 21 0.65 -24.73 5.66
N ARG A 22 1.97 -24.80 5.93
CA ARG A 22 2.70 -23.73 6.62
C ARG A 22 2.63 -22.39 5.86
N LYS A 23 2.69 -22.37 4.53
CA LYS A 23 2.52 -21.14 3.72
C LYS A 23 1.09 -20.63 3.73
N LEU A 24 0.07 -21.49 3.81
CA LEU A 24 -1.33 -21.13 3.91
C LEU A 24 -1.74 -20.66 5.31
N TRP A 25 -1.01 -21.04 6.36
CA TRP A 25 -1.28 -20.66 7.76
C TRP A 25 -1.04 -19.17 8.08
N HIS A 26 -0.43 -18.42 7.17
CA HIS A 26 -0.19 -16.99 7.35
C HIS A 26 -1.33 -16.09 6.85
N TRP A 27 -2.43 -16.67 6.36
CA TRP A 27 -3.60 -15.95 5.85
C TRP A 27 -4.80 -16.28 6.72
N GLN A 28 -4.90 -15.61 7.88
CA GLN A 28 -6.07 -15.74 8.72
C GLN A 28 -7.22 -14.93 8.11
N SER A 29 -8.36 -15.58 7.83
CA SER A 29 -9.59 -14.88 7.52
C SER A 29 -10.06 -14.11 8.75
N ILE A 30 -10.33 -12.82 8.58
CA ILE A 30 -10.72 -11.91 9.67
C ILE A 30 -12.12 -11.31 9.47
N ASP A 31 -12.65 -11.34 8.23
CA ASP A 31 -14.01 -10.91 7.92
C ASP A 31 -14.46 -11.41 6.54
N SER A 32 -15.79 -11.40 6.29
CA SER A 32 -16.38 -11.68 4.99
C SER A 32 -16.54 -10.41 4.17
N MET A 33 -15.93 -10.39 2.98
CA MET A 33 -15.92 -9.22 2.08
C MET A 33 -17.30 -9.00 1.45
N GLN A 34 -17.80 -7.78 1.48
CA GLN A 34 -19.05 -7.34 0.89
C GLN A 34 -18.84 -6.53 -0.39
N VAL A 35 -17.84 -5.65 -0.37
CA VAL A 35 -17.54 -4.70 -1.45
C VAL A 35 -16.05 -4.60 -1.64
N ILE A 36 -15.63 -4.43 -2.88
CA ILE A 36 -14.28 -4.00 -3.23
C ILE A 36 -14.36 -2.71 -4.02
N CYS A 37 -13.59 -1.70 -3.58
CA CYS A 37 -13.43 -0.41 -4.24
C CYS A 37 -12.01 -0.33 -4.78
N GLN A 38 -11.86 0.07 -6.02
CA GLN A 38 -10.55 0.35 -6.62
C GLN A 38 -10.33 1.86 -6.65
N TYR A 39 -9.18 2.30 -6.18
CA TYR A 39 -8.74 3.70 -6.19
C TYR A 39 -7.46 3.85 -7.00
N GLU A 40 -7.33 4.94 -7.74
CA GLU A 40 -6.05 5.47 -8.19
C GLU A 40 -5.48 6.32 -7.07
N PHE A 41 -4.28 5.98 -6.61
CA PHE A 41 -3.50 6.82 -5.70
C PHE A 41 -2.46 7.58 -6.50
N THR A 42 -2.58 8.89 -6.52
CA THR A 42 -1.60 9.81 -7.12
C THR A 42 -0.82 10.49 -6.01
N HIS A 43 0.51 10.44 -6.09
CA HIS A 43 1.37 11.13 -5.16
C HIS A 43 2.59 11.71 -5.85
N LEU A 44 3.15 12.77 -5.28
CA LEU A 44 4.37 13.36 -5.82
C LEU A 44 5.60 12.59 -5.34
N ASN A 45 6.58 12.43 -6.23
CA ASN A 45 7.82 11.75 -5.89
C ASN A 45 8.57 12.51 -4.78
N PHE A 46 8.91 11.83 -3.68
CA PHE A 46 9.54 12.43 -2.51
C PHE A 46 10.98 12.91 -2.76
N LEU A 47 11.67 12.35 -3.76
CA LEU A 47 13.06 12.75 -4.10
C LEU A 47 13.15 14.05 -4.91
N PHE A 48 12.05 14.53 -5.47
CA PHE A 48 12.02 15.71 -6.34
C PHE A 48 10.99 16.73 -5.86
N PRO A 49 11.20 17.36 -4.69
CA PRO A 49 10.20 18.25 -4.08
C PRO A 49 9.94 19.52 -4.91
N ASN A 50 10.91 19.95 -5.72
CA ASN A 50 10.80 21.12 -6.60
C ASN A 50 10.18 20.80 -7.97
N GLU A 51 9.91 19.51 -8.27
CA GLU A 51 9.32 19.07 -9.52
C GLU A 51 7.98 18.39 -9.22
N ARG A 52 6.96 18.69 -10.03
CA ARG A 52 5.68 17.98 -9.95
C ARG A 52 5.76 16.64 -10.71
N ARG A 53 6.49 15.68 -10.13
CA ARG A 53 6.58 14.31 -10.64
C ARG A 53 5.51 13.45 -9.97
N GLU A 54 4.43 13.25 -10.66
CA GLU A 54 3.34 12.40 -10.21
C GLU A 54 3.69 10.91 -10.41
N LEU A 55 3.47 10.14 -9.37
CA LEU A 55 3.48 8.68 -9.40
C LEU A 55 2.06 8.21 -9.15
N LYS A 56 1.63 7.22 -9.93
CA LYS A 56 0.28 6.67 -9.83
C LYS A 56 0.34 5.17 -9.56
N GLU A 57 -0.53 4.71 -8.69
CA GLU A 57 -0.72 3.30 -8.45
C GLU A 57 -2.17 2.96 -8.09
N ASP A 58 -2.57 1.74 -8.46
CA ASP A 58 -3.87 1.22 -8.10
C ASP A 58 -3.85 0.69 -6.66
N CYS A 59 -4.87 1.04 -5.90
CA CYS A 59 -5.11 0.56 -4.56
C CYS A 59 -6.49 -0.07 -4.45
N ASN A 60 -6.62 -1.06 -3.59
CA ASN A 60 -7.89 -1.69 -3.28
C ASN A 60 -8.32 -1.40 -1.84
N LEU A 61 -9.59 -1.07 -1.67
CA LEU A 61 -10.30 -1.05 -0.41
C LEU A 61 -11.29 -2.22 -0.41
N GLN A 62 -11.07 -3.20 0.45
CA GLN A 62 -11.99 -4.29 0.73
C GLN A 62 -12.83 -3.92 1.93
N ILE A 63 -14.15 -3.86 1.78
CA ILE A 63 -15.09 -3.55 2.88
C ILE A 63 -15.81 -4.84 3.23
N GLY A 64 -15.69 -5.26 4.48
CA GLY A 64 -16.33 -6.43 5.05
C GLY A 64 -17.60 -6.09 5.82
N MET A 65 -18.03 -7.04 6.64
CA MET A 65 -19.21 -6.85 7.52
C MET A 65 -18.86 -5.98 8.75
N ARG A 66 -17.63 -6.04 9.25
CA ARG A 66 -17.19 -5.37 10.48
C ARG A 66 -15.99 -4.46 10.28
N LEU A 67 -15.10 -4.81 9.37
CA LEU A 67 -13.83 -4.12 9.15
C LEU A 67 -13.60 -3.84 7.67
N SER A 68 -12.61 -2.99 7.40
CA SER A 68 -12.12 -2.84 6.02
C SER A 68 -10.59 -2.94 5.95
N LYS A 69 -10.09 -3.22 4.75
CA LYS A 69 -8.67 -3.38 4.45
C LYS A 69 -8.31 -2.58 3.20
N PHE A 70 -7.36 -1.66 3.34
CA PHE A 70 -6.82 -0.88 2.23
C PHE A 70 -5.36 -1.26 1.96
N TYR A 71 -4.99 -1.43 0.67
CA TYR A 71 -3.63 -1.82 0.27
C TYR A 71 -3.32 -1.47 -1.18
N SER A 72 -2.02 -1.33 -1.50
CA SER A 72 -1.53 -1.17 -2.88
C SER A 72 -1.63 -2.48 -3.66
N LEU A 73 -2.28 -2.43 -4.82
CA LEU A 73 -2.40 -3.59 -5.70
C LEU A 73 -1.04 -4.01 -6.29
N LYS A 74 -0.14 -3.04 -6.50
CA LYS A 74 1.22 -3.30 -6.97
C LYS A 74 2.03 -4.08 -5.93
N SER A 75 2.00 -3.66 -4.66
CA SER A 75 2.66 -4.35 -3.56
C SER A 75 2.06 -5.74 -3.34
N TRP A 76 0.74 -5.86 -3.34
CA TRP A 76 0.05 -7.14 -3.19
C TRP A 76 0.41 -8.14 -4.29
N LYS A 77 0.47 -7.70 -5.57
CA LYS A 77 0.88 -8.56 -6.70
C LYS A 77 2.32 -9.05 -6.53
N LEU A 78 3.23 -8.19 -6.07
CA LEU A 78 4.62 -8.57 -5.85
C LEU A 78 4.77 -9.55 -4.68
N ASP A 79 4.07 -9.30 -3.57
CA ASP A 79 4.03 -10.20 -2.42
C ASP A 79 3.44 -11.57 -2.79
N SER A 80 2.34 -11.59 -3.54
CA SER A 80 1.73 -12.82 -4.05
C SER A 80 2.70 -13.60 -4.95
N LEU A 81 3.43 -12.91 -5.83
CA LEU A 81 4.45 -13.54 -6.66
C LEU A 81 5.62 -14.07 -5.81
N THR A 82 6.10 -13.29 -4.84
CA THR A 82 7.19 -13.66 -3.95
C THR A 82 6.87 -14.91 -3.13
N SER A 83 5.60 -15.08 -2.76
CA SER A 83 5.12 -16.23 -1.97
C SER A 83 5.02 -17.53 -2.76
N GLN A 84 5.19 -17.51 -4.08
CA GLN A 84 5.19 -18.74 -4.90
C GLN A 84 6.50 -19.49 -4.79
N PRO A 85 6.51 -20.83 -4.95
CA PRO A 85 7.71 -21.65 -4.83
C PRO A 85 8.91 -21.18 -5.69
N ASN A 86 8.64 -20.64 -6.89
CA ASN A 86 9.64 -20.11 -7.81
C ASN A 86 9.61 -18.58 -7.91
N GLY A 87 8.98 -17.89 -6.92
CA GLY A 87 8.73 -16.46 -6.98
C GLY A 87 9.99 -15.62 -7.11
N ALA A 88 11.05 -15.97 -6.38
CA ALA A 88 12.33 -15.27 -6.47
C ALA A 88 12.95 -15.34 -7.86
N GLN A 89 12.97 -16.54 -8.47
CA GLN A 89 13.51 -16.73 -9.82
C GLN A 89 12.69 -15.94 -10.86
N GLU A 90 11.36 -15.94 -10.71
CA GLU A 90 10.48 -15.21 -11.61
C GLU A 90 10.66 -13.69 -11.47
N ILE A 91 10.80 -13.17 -10.26
CA ILE A 91 11.13 -11.76 -10.01
C ILE A 91 12.49 -11.41 -10.64
N GLN A 92 13.49 -12.25 -10.46
CA GLN A 92 14.81 -12.01 -11.05
C GLN A 92 14.76 -12.00 -12.58
N LYS A 93 14.03 -12.92 -13.21
CA LYS A 93 13.81 -12.92 -14.66
C LYS A 93 13.14 -11.63 -15.14
N ARG A 94 12.10 -11.16 -14.45
CA ARG A 94 11.42 -9.90 -14.78
C ARG A 94 12.34 -8.70 -14.64
N LYS A 95 13.17 -8.64 -13.58
CA LYS A 95 14.19 -7.60 -13.40
C LYS A 95 15.18 -7.58 -14.54
N ILE A 96 15.76 -8.74 -14.91
CA ILE A 96 16.70 -8.84 -16.02
C ILE A 96 16.04 -8.41 -17.33
N LYS A 97 14.82 -8.89 -17.61
CA LYS A 97 14.07 -8.50 -18.81
C LYS A 97 13.82 -6.99 -18.86
N ALA A 98 13.41 -6.37 -17.75
CA ALA A 98 13.18 -4.94 -17.69
C ALA A 98 14.47 -4.14 -17.94
N LEU A 99 15.59 -4.54 -17.31
CA LEU A 99 16.89 -3.88 -17.47
C LEU A 99 17.52 -4.11 -18.84
N SER A 100 17.24 -5.23 -19.50
CA SER A 100 17.72 -5.51 -20.85
C SER A 100 16.87 -4.92 -21.96
N THR A 101 15.70 -4.34 -21.65
CA THR A 101 14.86 -3.66 -22.64
C THR A 101 15.46 -2.29 -22.97
N PRO A 102 15.83 -2.02 -24.23
CA PRO A 102 16.40 -0.72 -24.61
C PRO A 102 15.41 0.42 -24.32
N SER A 103 15.79 1.35 -23.46
CA SER A 103 15.03 2.58 -23.23
C SER A 103 15.66 3.74 -24.03
N ARG A 104 14.88 4.34 -24.92
CA ARG A 104 15.29 5.53 -25.66
C ARG A 104 14.79 6.77 -24.92
N GLY A 105 15.60 7.27 -23.98
CA GLY A 105 15.29 8.48 -23.22
C GLY A 105 14.61 8.24 -21.87
N ARG A 106 14.58 9.30 -21.06
CA ARG A 106 14.17 9.25 -19.64
C ARG A 106 12.70 8.87 -19.44
N ALA A 107 11.80 9.41 -20.26
CA ALA A 107 10.37 9.11 -20.16
C ALA A 107 10.06 7.63 -20.32
N GLN A 108 10.70 6.95 -21.28
CA GLN A 108 10.52 5.52 -21.48
C GLN A 108 11.14 4.69 -20.36
N TYR A 109 12.25 5.14 -19.78
CA TYR A 109 12.86 4.53 -18.60
C TYR A 109 11.94 4.65 -17.38
N ASP A 110 11.39 5.82 -17.11
CA ASP A 110 10.46 6.05 -16.00
C ASP A 110 9.17 5.21 -16.17
N GLN A 111 8.63 5.12 -17.39
CA GLN A 111 7.49 4.26 -17.71
C GLN A 111 7.81 2.78 -17.45
N MET A 112 8.98 2.30 -17.85
CA MET A 112 9.43 0.93 -17.59
C MET A 112 9.51 0.64 -16.08
N TRP A 113 10.08 1.56 -15.28
CA TRP A 113 10.14 1.41 -13.83
C TRP A 113 8.77 1.39 -13.18
N GLN A 114 7.84 2.19 -13.66
CA GLN A 114 6.49 2.24 -13.12
C GLN A 114 5.66 1.01 -13.48
N SER A 115 5.76 0.52 -14.71
CA SER A 115 4.85 -0.51 -15.25
C SER A 115 5.44 -1.92 -15.32
N THR A 116 6.72 -2.07 -15.62
CA THR A 116 7.33 -3.36 -15.98
C THR A 116 8.28 -3.89 -14.92
N PHE A 117 9.01 -3.00 -14.23
CA PHE A 117 9.97 -3.42 -13.21
C PHE A 117 9.24 -3.89 -11.96
N PRO A 118 9.55 -5.11 -11.46
CA PRO A 118 8.92 -5.62 -10.25
C PRO A 118 9.44 -4.86 -9.01
N SER A 119 8.74 -3.82 -8.66
CA SER A 119 9.01 -2.98 -7.48
C SER A 119 7.76 -2.85 -6.64
N TYR A 120 7.93 -2.60 -5.34
CA TYR A 120 6.82 -2.27 -4.47
C TYR A 120 6.24 -0.90 -4.82
N GLY A 121 4.92 -0.76 -4.68
CA GLY A 121 4.22 0.50 -4.49
C GLY A 121 4.26 0.90 -3.02
N GLN A 122 3.18 1.52 -2.53
CA GLN A 122 3.02 1.73 -1.09
C GLN A 122 3.00 0.39 -0.36
N ARG A 123 3.74 0.28 0.73
CA ARG A 123 3.89 -0.98 1.47
C ARG A 123 2.94 -1.10 2.66
N HIS A 124 2.34 0.01 3.06
CA HIS A 124 1.39 -0.01 4.16
C HIS A 124 0.10 -0.74 3.77
N ILE A 125 -0.40 -1.54 4.69
CA ILE A 125 -1.72 -2.16 4.67
C ILE A 125 -2.46 -1.58 5.86
N VAL A 126 -3.64 -1.02 5.62
CA VAL A 126 -4.46 -0.38 6.65
C VAL A 126 -5.70 -1.22 6.89
N TYR A 127 -5.90 -1.66 8.12
CA TYR A 127 -7.12 -2.32 8.58
C TYR A 127 -7.87 -1.33 9.46
N LYS A 128 -9.07 -0.94 9.05
CA LYS A 128 -9.94 -0.08 9.85
C LYS A 128 -10.94 -0.94 10.63
N ASN A 129 -11.17 -0.58 11.89
CA ASN A 129 -11.99 -1.33 12.84
C ASN A 129 -11.43 -2.74 13.13
N TYR A 130 -10.11 -2.86 13.21
CA TYR A 130 -9.42 -4.11 13.55
C TYR A 130 -8.16 -3.85 14.39
N PRO A 131 -8.18 -4.20 15.70
CA PRO A 131 -9.36 -4.60 16.49
C PRO A 131 -10.50 -3.57 16.43
N GLU A 132 -11.65 -3.89 17.02
CA GLU A 132 -12.80 -2.96 17.06
C GLU A 132 -12.39 -1.58 17.56
N ASP A 133 -12.85 -0.52 16.92
CA ASP A 133 -12.54 0.90 17.17
C ASP A 133 -11.08 1.32 16.92
N VAL A 134 -10.25 0.46 16.35
CA VAL A 134 -8.83 0.72 16.07
C VAL A 134 -8.55 0.67 14.57
N ILE A 135 -7.58 1.47 14.13
CA ILE A 135 -6.92 1.30 12.84
C ILE A 135 -5.58 0.60 13.09
N THR A 136 -5.39 -0.58 12.53
CA THR A 136 -4.09 -1.26 12.53
C THR A 136 -3.39 -1.03 11.20
N ILE A 137 -2.16 -0.59 11.25
CA ILE A 137 -1.31 -0.39 10.09
C ILE A 137 -0.15 -1.38 10.12
N GLN A 138 -0.05 -2.18 9.07
CA GLN A 138 1.13 -2.98 8.78
C GLN A 138 1.95 -2.26 7.72
N ASP A 139 3.24 -2.06 7.94
CA ASP A 139 4.13 -1.36 7.01
C ASP A 139 5.49 -2.04 6.95
N ALA A 140 6.30 -1.66 5.97
CA ALA A 140 7.62 -2.22 5.82
C ALA A 140 8.63 -1.21 5.25
N MET A 141 9.83 -1.24 5.80
CA MET A 141 10.95 -0.43 5.34
C MET A 141 12.17 -1.34 5.11
N GLY A 142 12.60 -1.43 3.84
CA GLY A 142 13.60 -2.42 3.45
C GLY A 142 13.10 -3.85 3.69
N GLN A 143 13.80 -4.60 4.55
CA GLN A 143 13.45 -5.98 4.91
C GLN A 143 12.78 -6.10 6.30
N SER A 144 12.53 -5.00 6.97
CA SER A 144 11.89 -4.96 8.29
C SER A 144 10.41 -4.65 8.16
N TYR A 145 9.59 -5.30 8.99
CA TYR A 145 8.15 -5.19 9.02
C TYR A 145 7.72 -4.59 10.34
N TYR A 146 6.82 -3.61 10.29
CA TYR A 146 6.37 -2.84 11.45
C TYR A 146 4.86 -2.83 11.51
N MET A 147 4.32 -2.78 12.70
CA MET A 147 2.89 -2.62 12.96
C MET A 147 2.68 -1.53 14.00
N TYR A 148 1.71 -0.68 13.77
CA TYR A 148 1.27 0.30 14.76
C TYR A 148 -0.24 0.48 14.70
N GLU A 149 -0.78 1.03 15.77
CA GLU A 149 -2.20 1.34 15.90
C GLU A 149 -2.45 2.85 15.80
N ASP A 150 -3.64 3.21 15.34
CA ASP A 150 -4.13 4.57 15.26
C ASP A 150 -5.62 4.60 15.63
N THR A 151 -6.14 5.77 15.93
CA THR A 151 -7.54 5.94 16.34
C THR A 151 -8.45 5.95 15.11
N LEU A 152 -9.52 5.16 15.16
CA LEU A 152 -10.57 5.16 14.15
C LEU A 152 -11.38 6.47 14.23
N ASN A 153 -11.87 6.98 13.08
CA ASN A 153 -12.73 8.18 12.98
C ASN A 153 -12.15 9.44 13.65
N ASN A 154 -10.83 9.63 13.56
CA ASN A 154 -10.16 10.80 14.16
C ASN A 154 -10.05 12.01 13.21
N GLN A 155 -10.67 11.96 12.02
CA GLN A 155 -10.84 13.09 11.14
C GLN A 155 -12.08 13.88 11.57
N ALA A 156 -11.89 15.11 12.06
CA ALA A 156 -13.00 16.02 12.39
C ALA A 156 -13.51 16.67 11.08
N TRP A 157 -14.32 15.94 10.32
CA TRP A 157 -14.88 16.42 9.07
C TRP A 157 -15.87 17.55 9.27
N HIS A 158 -15.71 18.61 8.50
CA HIS A 158 -16.69 19.68 8.32
C HIS A 158 -17.35 19.51 6.96
N LEU A 159 -18.68 19.30 6.95
CA LEU A 159 -19.45 19.14 5.73
C LEU A 159 -19.72 20.52 5.11
N GLU A 160 -19.55 20.62 3.79
CA GLU A 160 -19.86 21.81 3.01
C GLU A 160 -21.08 21.58 2.12
N GLU A 161 -21.76 22.66 1.72
CA GLU A 161 -22.94 22.58 0.84
C GLU A 161 -22.55 22.28 -0.63
N GLU A 162 -21.27 22.39 -0.95
CA GLU A 162 -20.76 22.22 -2.31
C GLU A 162 -20.91 20.75 -2.75
N THR A 163 -21.45 20.57 -3.95
CA THR A 163 -21.67 19.25 -4.54
C THR A 163 -21.11 19.18 -5.95
N GLN A 164 -20.72 17.98 -6.37
CA GLN A 164 -20.31 17.68 -7.75
C GLN A 164 -20.57 16.23 -8.11
N THR A 165 -20.56 15.93 -9.40
CA THR A 165 -20.64 14.54 -9.88
C THR A 165 -19.24 14.01 -10.18
N ILE A 166 -18.84 12.90 -9.54
CA ILE A 166 -17.56 12.23 -9.76
C ILE A 166 -17.86 10.77 -10.15
N ILE A 167 -17.34 10.31 -11.28
CA ILE A 167 -17.56 8.95 -11.85
C ILE A 167 -19.03 8.48 -11.79
N GLY A 168 -19.97 9.42 -11.96
CA GLY A 168 -21.40 9.14 -11.98
C GLY A 168 -22.10 9.22 -10.64
N PHE A 169 -21.40 9.37 -9.51
CA PHE A 169 -21.99 9.57 -8.18
C PHE A 169 -22.17 11.04 -7.86
N HIS A 170 -23.31 11.38 -7.26
CA HIS A 170 -23.51 12.69 -6.65
C HIS A 170 -22.76 12.76 -5.34
N CYS A 171 -21.80 13.66 -5.27
CA CYS A 171 -20.88 13.78 -4.13
C CYS A 171 -21.03 15.12 -3.43
N GLN A 172 -20.99 15.12 -2.10
CA GLN A 172 -20.90 16.28 -1.26
C GLN A 172 -19.46 16.47 -0.78
N LYS A 173 -19.07 17.72 -0.58
CA LYS A 173 -17.75 18.10 -0.10
C LYS A 173 -17.66 18.06 1.42
N ALA A 174 -16.52 17.63 1.91
CA ALA A 174 -16.13 17.73 3.31
C ALA A 174 -14.65 18.14 3.41
N VAL A 175 -14.30 18.87 4.46
CA VAL A 175 -12.92 19.33 4.72
C VAL A 175 -12.50 18.99 6.14
N CYS A 176 -11.21 18.73 6.36
CA CYS A 176 -10.67 18.60 7.70
C CYS A 176 -9.19 19.00 7.78
N GLU A 177 -8.76 19.38 8.97
CA GLU A 177 -7.34 19.43 9.34
C GLU A 177 -6.98 18.12 10.02
N TRP A 178 -6.07 17.35 9.42
CA TRP A 178 -5.72 16.07 9.98
C TRP A 178 -4.23 15.76 9.78
N ARG A 179 -3.56 15.35 10.85
CA ARG A 179 -2.15 14.97 10.85
C ARG A 179 -1.22 16.01 10.20
N GLY A 180 -1.52 17.30 10.41
CA GLY A 180 -0.73 18.43 9.92
C GLY A 180 -0.95 18.82 8.46
N ARG A 181 -2.00 18.27 7.83
CA ARG A 181 -2.45 18.64 6.48
C ARG A 181 -3.92 19.00 6.45
N SER A 182 -4.28 19.94 5.56
CA SER A 182 -5.67 20.22 5.21
C SER A 182 -6.11 19.26 4.11
N TYR A 183 -7.20 18.55 4.33
CA TYR A 183 -7.77 17.62 3.35
C TYR A 183 -9.14 18.08 2.88
N THR A 184 -9.41 17.82 1.59
CA THR A 184 -10.74 17.90 0.98
C THR A 184 -11.16 16.51 0.57
N ALA A 185 -12.34 16.09 0.98
CA ALA A 185 -12.98 14.84 0.56
C ALA A 185 -14.29 15.12 -0.18
N TRP A 186 -14.59 14.28 -1.17
CA TRP A 186 -15.86 14.18 -1.85
C TRP A 186 -16.43 12.80 -1.56
N PHE A 187 -17.58 12.74 -0.92
CA PHE A 187 -18.22 11.49 -0.53
C PHE A 187 -19.64 11.39 -1.09
N THR A 188 -20.13 10.17 -1.25
CA THR A 188 -21.49 9.91 -1.74
C THR A 188 -22.30 9.07 -0.78
N GLU A 189 -23.52 9.49 -0.48
CA GLU A 189 -24.49 8.72 0.31
C GLU A 189 -25.19 7.63 -0.52
N GLU A 190 -25.04 7.63 -1.86
CA GLU A 190 -25.56 6.54 -2.72
C GLU A 190 -24.91 5.20 -2.38
N ILE A 191 -23.72 5.23 -1.76
CA ILE A 191 -23.04 4.07 -1.17
C ILE A 191 -22.93 4.33 0.33
N PRO A 192 -23.88 3.84 1.15
CA PRO A 192 -23.97 4.19 2.58
C PRO A 192 -22.96 3.38 3.42
N MET A 193 -21.70 3.49 3.06
CA MET A 193 -20.55 2.90 3.75
C MET A 193 -19.63 4.02 4.20
N SER A 194 -19.54 4.24 5.52
CA SER A 194 -18.72 5.28 6.12
C SER A 194 -17.24 4.92 6.05
N ASP A 195 -16.70 4.82 4.84
CA ASP A 195 -15.36 4.32 4.56
C ASP A 195 -14.69 5.08 3.40
N GLY A 196 -13.38 4.85 3.18
CA GLY A 196 -12.60 5.49 2.14
C GLY A 196 -11.18 4.94 2.04
N PRO A 197 -10.33 5.51 1.17
CA PRO A 197 -8.96 5.07 0.99
C PRO A 197 -8.09 5.39 2.20
N TYR A 198 -6.96 4.70 2.32
CA TYR A 198 -6.00 4.87 3.41
C TYR A 198 -6.66 4.78 4.78
N LYS A 199 -6.48 5.78 5.65
CA LYS A 199 -7.09 5.88 6.98
C LYS A 199 -8.37 6.72 6.99
N PHE A 200 -8.79 7.26 5.85
CA PHE A 200 -9.95 8.15 5.79
C PHE A 200 -11.25 7.38 5.93
N CYS A 201 -12.12 7.86 6.82
CA CYS A 201 -13.43 7.31 7.13
C CYS A 201 -14.26 8.35 7.91
N GLY A 202 -15.47 7.98 8.36
CA GLY A 202 -16.27 8.81 9.27
C GLY A 202 -17.22 9.80 8.58
N LEU A 203 -17.29 9.82 7.24
CA LEU A 203 -18.32 10.54 6.49
C LEU A 203 -19.58 9.69 6.33
N PRO A 204 -20.77 10.25 6.09
CA PRO A 204 -22.04 9.49 6.00
C PRO A 204 -22.19 8.70 4.69
N GLY A 205 -21.09 8.36 4.03
CA GLY A 205 -21.04 7.59 2.80
C GLY A 205 -19.61 7.29 2.36
N LEU A 206 -19.48 6.65 1.19
CA LEU A 206 -18.18 6.28 0.65
C LEU A 206 -17.43 7.53 0.15
N ILE A 207 -16.16 7.67 0.55
CA ILE A 207 -15.28 8.71 0.02
C ILE A 207 -14.88 8.34 -1.42
N VAL A 208 -15.33 9.14 -2.37
CA VAL A 208 -15.07 8.96 -3.81
C VAL A 208 -13.73 9.57 -4.21
N GLN A 209 -13.39 10.72 -3.61
CA GLN A 209 -12.10 11.37 -3.81
C GLN A 209 -11.65 12.03 -2.51
N VAL A 210 -10.36 11.98 -2.21
CA VAL A 210 -9.76 12.75 -1.13
C VAL A 210 -8.36 13.18 -1.52
N TYR A 211 -8.01 14.43 -1.21
CA TYR A 211 -6.69 15.00 -1.50
C TYR A 211 -6.28 16.05 -0.48
N ASP A 212 -4.98 16.23 -0.28
CA ASP A 212 -4.46 17.32 0.53
C ASP A 212 -4.44 18.64 -0.27
N LYS A 213 -4.40 19.77 0.43
CA LYS A 213 -4.47 21.12 -0.14
C LYS A 213 -3.51 21.35 -1.32
N ASN A 214 -2.34 20.77 -1.28
CA ASN A 214 -1.30 20.93 -2.31
C ASN A 214 -1.41 19.86 -3.41
N ARG A 215 -2.33 18.92 -3.30
CA ARG A 215 -2.42 17.71 -4.16
C ARG A 215 -1.09 16.97 -4.27
N GLU A 216 -0.42 16.84 -3.13
CA GLU A 216 0.76 15.98 -3.00
C GLU A 216 0.36 14.53 -2.85
N TYR A 217 -0.83 14.29 -2.28
CA TYR A 217 -1.45 13.00 -2.07
C TYR A 217 -2.92 13.08 -2.47
N GLU A 218 -3.34 12.23 -3.38
CA GLU A 218 -4.72 12.18 -3.87
C GLU A 218 -5.14 10.74 -4.12
N TRP A 219 -6.34 10.39 -3.69
CA TRP A 219 -7.01 9.12 -3.99
C TRP A 219 -8.31 9.41 -4.69
N THR A 220 -8.50 8.78 -5.86
CA THR A 220 -9.73 8.90 -6.64
C THR A 220 -10.30 7.52 -6.91
N LEU A 221 -11.56 7.31 -6.60
CA LEU A 221 -12.27 6.07 -6.86
C LEU A 221 -12.35 5.82 -8.38
N LEU A 222 -12.02 4.61 -8.81
CA LEU A 222 -12.13 4.15 -10.19
C LEU A 222 -13.37 3.28 -10.40
N GLY A 223 -13.79 2.56 -9.36
CA GLY A 223 -14.95 1.69 -9.44
C GLY A 223 -15.25 0.96 -8.15
N VAL A 224 -16.48 0.46 -8.06
CA VAL A 224 -17.02 -0.29 -6.92
C VAL A 224 -17.65 -1.57 -7.43
N GLN A 225 -17.38 -2.68 -6.77
CA GLN A 225 -17.95 -3.98 -7.09
C GLN A 225 -18.45 -4.67 -5.82
N ARG A 226 -19.71 -5.11 -5.81
CA ARG A 226 -20.20 -6.06 -4.79
C ARG A 226 -19.59 -7.42 -5.05
N VAL A 227 -19.19 -8.09 -3.98
CA VAL A 227 -18.60 -9.43 -4.05
C VAL A 227 -19.32 -10.38 -3.11
N GLN A 228 -19.28 -11.67 -3.43
CA GLN A 228 -19.87 -12.72 -2.61
C GLN A 228 -18.85 -13.84 -2.41
N ASN A 229 -18.94 -14.52 -1.28
CA ASN A 229 -18.09 -15.69 -0.97
C ASN A 229 -16.59 -15.38 -1.06
N LYS A 230 -16.18 -14.19 -0.63
CA LYS A 230 -14.77 -13.80 -0.52
C LYS A 230 -14.47 -13.32 0.89
N GLU A 231 -13.27 -13.61 1.35
CA GLU A 231 -12.80 -13.28 2.68
C GLU A 231 -11.79 -12.14 2.65
N ILE A 232 -11.74 -11.37 3.73
CA ILE A 232 -10.67 -10.44 4.03
C ILE A 232 -9.67 -11.17 4.91
N TYR A 233 -8.40 -11.13 4.52
CA TYR A 233 -7.33 -11.82 5.22
C TYR A 233 -6.39 -10.85 5.91
N LEU A 234 -5.93 -11.22 7.10
CA LEU A 234 -4.78 -10.58 7.73
C LEU A 234 -3.53 -10.94 6.92
N SER A 235 -2.76 -9.96 6.51
CA SER A 235 -1.53 -10.20 5.76
C SER A 235 -0.39 -10.55 6.71
N ALA A 236 0.36 -11.60 6.38
CA ALA A 236 1.61 -11.92 7.05
C ALA A 236 2.80 -11.23 6.35
N PRO A 237 3.94 -11.04 7.03
CA PRO A 237 5.17 -10.61 6.38
C PRO A 237 5.56 -11.58 5.28
N VAL A 238 5.75 -11.07 4.06
CA VAL A 238 6.20 -11.90 2.94
C VAL A 238 7.70 -12.08 3.05
N ASN A 239 8.13 -13.21 3.60
CA ASN A 239 9.54 -13.54 3.70
C ASN A 239 9.82 -15.01 3.43
N TYR A 240 11.00 -15.26 2.87
CA TYR A 240 11.56 -16.61 2.73
C TYR A 240 11.91 -17.25 4.09
N ASP A 241 12.11 -16.43 5.14
CA ASP A 241 12.36 -16.88 6.49
C ASP A 241 11.04 -16.93 7.28
N ALA A 242 10.66 -18.11 7.74
CA ALA A 242 9.40 -18.39 8.44
C ALA A 242 9.23 -17.65 9.78
N ASP A 243 10.26 -16.95 10.24
CA ASP A 243 10.33 -16.39 11.61
C ASP A 243 10.12 -14.86 11.67
N LYS A 244 9.79 -14.19 10.55
CA LYS A 244 9.54 -12.76 10.60
C LYS A 244 8.10 -12.46 10.93
N SER A 245 7.91 -11.64 11.95
CA SER A 245 6.64 -11.04 12.38
C SER A 245 6.68 -9.53 12.17
N TYR A 246 5.52 -8.89 12.24
CA TYR A 246 5.44 -7.45 12.36
C TYR A 246 5.90 -7.04 13.76
N GLU A 247 6.88 -6.15 13.85
CA GLU A 247 7.33 -5.56 15.11
C GLU A 247 6.35 -4.44 15.51
N PRO A 248 5.79 -4.48 16.73
CA PRO A 248 4.98 -3.37 17.22
C PRO A 248 5.85 -2.12 17.39
N TYR A 249 5.32 -0.98 16.97
CA TYR A 249 6.06 0.27 16.97
C TYR A 249 5.17 1.44 17.35
N ASP A 250 5.76 2.50 17.94
CA ASP A 250 5.08 3.78 18.07
C ASP A 250 4.95 4.46 16.69
N ARG A 251 3.76 4.97 16.37
CA ARG A 251 3.48 5.57 15.07
C ARG A 251 4.43 6.73 14.74
N ARG A 252 4.64 7.66 15.69
CA ARG A 252 5.47 8.84 15.43
C ARG A 252 6.94 8.48 15.31
N GLU A 253 7.41 7.53 16.11
CA GLU A 253 8.78 7.02 16.00
C GLU A 253 9.02 6.33 14.67
N LEU A 254 8.06 5.52 14.18
CA LEU A 254 8.17 4.87 12.88
C LEU A 254 8.23 5.90 11.75
N LEU A 255 7.36 6.91 11.78
CA LEU A 255 7.36 7.97 10.77
C LEU A 255 8.67 8.76 10.76
N ARG A 256 9.23 9.09 11.95
CA ARG A 256 10.58 9.71 12.04
C ARG A 256 11.67 8.82 11.43
N LYS A 257 11.62 7.52 11.71
CA LYS A 257 12.55 6.53 11.16
C LYS A 257 12.43 6.44 9.62
N MET A 258 11.22 6.42 9.09
CA MET A 258 10.95 6.42 7.65
C MET A 258 11.46 7.70 6.98
N ASN A 259 11.17 8.85 7.56
CA ASN A 259 11.66 10.13 7.04
C ASN A 259 13.21 10.19 7.03
N LYS A 260 13.84 9.75 8.10
CA LYS A 260 15.31 9.65 8.18
C LYS A 260 15.88 8.70 7.11
N SER A 261 15.22 7.58 6.85
CA SER A 261 15.60 6.65 5.79
C SER A 261 15.52 7.30 4.40
N ASN A 262 14.43 8.02 4.11
CA ASN A 262 14.24 8.74 2.85
C ASN A 262 15.33 9.82 2.66
N MET A 263 15.68 10.57 3.70
CA MET A 263 16.80 11.51 3.68
C MET A 263 18.14 10.81 3.41
N GLY A 264 18.35 9.62 3.96
CA GLY A 264 19.53 8.79 3.71
C GLY A 264 19.64 8.37 2.25
N ILE A 265 18.54 7.98 1.62
CA ILE A 265 18.48 7.64 0.19
C ILE A 265 18.84 8.87 -0.65
N ALA A 266 18.26 10.03 -0.38
CA ALA A 266 18.57 11.28 -1.09
C ALA A 266 20.06 11.65 -1.00
N LYS A 267 20.65 11.56 0.19
CA LYS A 267 22.07 11.80 0.40
C LYS A 267 22.97 10.85 -0.40
N LYS A 268 22.60 9.56 -0.45
CA LYS A 268 23.35 8.55 -1.21
C LYS A 268 23.30 8.85 -2.70
N LEU A 269 22.11 9.13 -3.26
CA LEU A 269 21.97 9.45 -4.68
C LEU A 269 22.76 10.68 -5.08
N ASN A 270 22.77 11.74 -4.25
CA ASN A 270 23.61 12.92 -4.49
C ASN A 270 25.11 12.60 -4.44
N ALA A 271 25.55 11.72 -3.53
CA ALA A 271 26.96 11.29 -3.47
C ALA A 271 27.35 10.52 -4.73
N ASP A 272 26.46 9.63 -5.23
CA ASP A 272 26.69 8.89 -6.47
C ASP A 272 26.78 9.84 -7.67
N ASP A 273 25.96 10.90 -7.75
CA ASP A 273 26.04 11.92 -8.80
C ASP A 273 27.37 12.68 -8.75
N ILE A 274 27.80 13.10 -7.57
CA ILE A 274 29.10 13.80 -7.39
C ILE A 274 30.26 12.90 -7.85
N MET A 275 30.25 11.62 -7.51
CA MET A 275 31.25 10.64 -7.95
C MET A 275 31.29 10.47 -9.47
N LEU A 276 30.15 10.70 -10.14
CA LEU A 276 30.01 10.68 -11.61
C LEU A 276 30.27 12.04 -12.26
N GLY A 277 30.73 13.04 -11.47
CA GLY A 277 31.02 14.41 -11.97
C GLY A 277 29.76 15.22 -12.28
N LYS A 278 28.63 14.88 -11.67
CA LYS A 278 27.35 15.60 -11.82
C LYS A 278 27.09 16.50 -10.62
N GLU A 279 26.30 17.54 -10.82
CA GLU A 279 25.82 18.37 -9.70
C GLU A 279 24.77 17.62 -8.88
N PRO A 280 24.79 17.75 -7.53
CA PRO A 280 23.75 17.22 -6.67
C PRO A 280 22.38 17.77 -7.05
N HIS A 281 21.42 16.91 -7.33
CA HIS A 281 20.10 17.34 -7.82
C HIS A 281 19.00 17.26 -6.77
N ILE A 282 19.23 16.57 -5.63
CA ILE A 282 18.27 16.42 -4.55
C ILE A 282 18.64 17.37 -3.41
N SER A 283 17.99 18.52 -3.35
CA SER A 283 18.22 19.53 -2.30
C SER A 283 17.48 19.22 -0.99
N SER A 284 16.35 18.56 -1.09
CA SER A 284 15.49 18.16 0.04
C SER A 284 14.64 16.94 -0.35
N ILE A 285 13.88 16.43 0.59
CA ILE A 285 12.86 15.40 0.33
C ILE A 285 11.47 15.96 0.62
N ARG A 286 10.46 15.42 -0.07
CA ARG A 286 9.06 15.73 0.21
C ARG A 286 8.62 15.09 1.52
N ASP A 287 7.79 15.79 2.25
CA ASP A 287 7.22 15.32 3.50
C ASP A 287 6.36 14.06 3.32
N LEU A 288 6.21 13.30 4.39
CA LEU A 288 5.31 12.14 4.45
C LEU A 288 3.83 12.59 4.42
N ILE A 289 2.93 11.62 4.22
CA ILE A 289 1.46 11.85 4.25
C ILE A 289 1.03 12.49 5.58
N GLU A 290 1.57 12.01 6.68
CA GLU A 290 1.30 12.53 8.03
C GLU A 290 2.48 13.36 8.51
N LEU A 291 2.25 14.57 9.00
CA LEU A 291 3.30 15.53 9.39
C LEU A 291 3.47 15.67 10.90
N ASP A 292 2.55 15.17 11.70
CA ASP A 292 2.55 15.31 13.16
C ASP A 292 3.58 14.44 13.89
N TYR A 293 4.53 13.86 13.15
CA TYR A 293 5.73 13.20 13.70
C TYR A 293 6.89 14.18 13.95
N LYS A 294 6.81 15.39 13.41
CA LYS A 294 7.83 16.45 13.50
C LYS A 294 8.03 16.96 14.91
#